data_9727b880e5a6ec89d8a697b97bc7c896
#
_entry.id   9727b880e5a6ec89d8a697b97bc7c896
#
_cell.length_a   1.000
_cell.length_b   1.000
_cell.length_c   1.000
_cell.angle_alpha   90.00
_cell.angle_beta   90.00
_cell.angle_gamma   90.00
#
_symmetry.space_group_name_H-M   'P 1'
#
loop_
_entity.id
_entity.type
_entity.pdbx_description
1 polymer ?
#
loop_
_entity_poly.entity_id
_entity_poly.type
_entity_poly.pdbx_seq_one_letter_code
_entity_poly.pdbx_strand_id
1 'polypeptide(L)'
;MADAHQKKHDYHIIDPSPWPLLASIGAFVMALGGIGYMRYVSGGAFHLFGVNLATPWIFFIGLLIVLYTMYAWWADTVKEAHEGHHTRVVSLHLRYGMIMFIASEVMFFVAWFWAFFDASLFAAEPIQAARAAYTGGVWPPKGIEVLDPWHLPLYNTVILLLSGTCVTWAHHALLHNDRKGLINGLTLTVLLGLLFSFVQGYEYAHAPFAFKDSIYGATFFMATGFHGFHVLVGTIFLIVCLIRALRGDFTPKQHFGFEAAAWYWHFVDVVWLFLFFSIYIWGGWGAPIAHM
;
A
#
# COMPACT_ATOMS: atom_id res chain seq x y z
N MET A 1 44.31 20.45 -17.15
CA MET A 1 43.41 19.77 -18.09
C MET A 1 43.05 18.47 -17.47
N ALA A 2 41.89 18.40 -16.83
CA ALA A 2 41.38 17.14 -16.24
C ALA A 2 40.88 16.30 -17.43
N ASP A 3 41.48 15.13 -17.64
CA ASP A 3 41.03 14.13 -18.59
C ASP A 3 39.56 13.80 -18.22
N ALA A 4 38.66 14.22 -19.11
CA ALA A 4 37.28 13.76 -19.05
C ALA A 4 37.30 12.24 -19.26
N HIS A 5 37.28 11.49 -18.21
CA HIS A 5 37.12 10.04 -18.24
C HIS A 5 35.85 9.74 -19.04
N GLN A 6 36.03 9.43 -20.31
CA GLN A 6 34.96 8.99 -21.20
C GLN A 6 34.33 7.76 -20.57
N LYS A 7 33.08 7.88 -20.09
CA LYS A 7 32.32 6.78 -19.44
C LYS A 7 32.33 5.58 -20.40
N LYS A 8 33.02 4.50 -20.01
CA LYS A 8 33.12 3.27 -20.81
C LYS A 8 31.85 2.39 -20.70
N HIS A 9 30.82 2.84 -19.98
CA HIS A 9 29.60 2.07 -19.71
C HIS A 9 28.41 3.00 -19.46
N ASP A 10 27.19 2.48 -19.66
CA ASP A 10 25.92 3.21 -19.49
C ASP A 10 25.37 3.16 -18.05
N TYR A 11 26.10 2.56 -17.11
CA TYR A 11 25.71 2.55 -15.70
C TYR A 11 25.93 3.94 -15.08
N HIS A 12 25.01 4.32 -14.19
CA HIS A 12 25.17 5.47 -13.32
C HIS A 12 25.73 4.98 -11.97
N ILE A 13 27.00 5.31 -11.71
CA ILE A 13 27.64 5.04 -10.42
C ILE A 13 27.38 6.26 -9.54
N ILE A 14 26.58 6.05 -8.50
CA ILE A 14 26.15 7.11 -7.58
C ILE A 14 27.30 7.42 -6.61
N ASP A 15 27.51 8.70 -6.31
CA ASP A 15 28.39 9.13 -5.23
C ASP A 15 27.87 8.64 -3.88
N PRO A 16 28.74 8.47 -2.87
CA PRO A 16 28.31 8.08 -1.53
C PRO A 16 27.20 8.97 -0.99
N SER A 17 26.05 8.37 -0.68
CA SER A 17 24.83 9.06 -0.23
C SER A 17 24.54 8.73 1.24
N PRO A 18 24.06 9.66 2.07
CA PRO A 18 23.69 9.39 3.45
C PRO A 18 22.36 8.65 3.60
N TRP A 19 21.54 8.56 2.52
CA TRP A 19 20.17 8.07 2.61
C TRP A 19 20.04 6.63 3.10
N PRO A 20 20.84 5.64 2.63
CA PRO A 20 20.74 4.26 3.12
C PRO A 20 21.01 4.13 4.61
N LEU A 21 22.03 4.86 5.11
CA LEU A 21 22.37 4.86 6.54
C LEU A 21 21.25 5.50 7.36
N LEU A 22 20.76 6.68 6.93
CA LEU A 22 19.71 7.40 7.61
C LEU A 22 18.39 6.61 7.63
N ALA A 23 18.04 5.95 6.52
CA ALA A 23 16.88 5.06 6.43
C ALA A 23 17.00 3.88 7.43
N SER A 24 18.17 3.27 7.54
CA SER A 24 18.43 2.16 8.47
C SER A 24 18.28 2.60 9.92
N ILE A 25 18.83 3.76 10.28
CA ILE A 25 18.69 4.33 11.62
C ILE A 25 17.22 4.65 11.90
N GLY A 26 16.52 5.30 10.96
CA GLY A 26 15.11 5.64 11.10
C GLY A 26 14.23 4.41 11.30
N ALA A 27 14.44 3.37 10.48
CA ALA A 27 13.71 2.10 10.59
C ALA A 27 13.99 1.40 11.93
N PHE A 28 15.23 1.39 12.40
CA PHE A 28 15.61 0.82 13.70
C PHE A 28 14.93 1.56 14.86
N VAL A 29 14.99 2.89 14.86
CA VAL A 29 14.32 3.74 15.87
C VAL A 29 12.81 3.52 15.83
N MET A 30 12.21 3.44 14.64
CA MET A 30 10.79 3.18 14.46
C MET A 30 10.38 1.80 15.00
N ALA A 31 11.18 0.76 14.75
CA ALA A 31 10.92 -0.60 15.25
C ALA A 31 10.99 -0.66 16.79
N LEU A 32 12.04 -0.11 17.40
CA LEU A 32 12.16 -0.02 18.85
C LEU A 32 11.03 0.82 19.47
N GLY A 33 10.72 1.95 18.83
CA GLY A 33 9.62 2.82 19.23
C GLY A 33 8.26 2.14 19.11
N GLY A 34 8.06 1.26 18.11
CA GLY A 34 6.85 0.45 17.94
C GLY A 34 6.63 -0.50 19.12
N ILE A 35 7.69 -1.19 19.57
CA ILE A 35 7.63 -2.04 20.77
C ILE A 35 7.28 -1.19 22.00
N GLY A 36 7.94 -0.04 22.16
CA GLY A 36 7.69 0.90 23.26
C GLY A 36 6.26 1.42 23.25
N TYR A 37 5.73 1.78 22.08
CA TYR A 37 4.36 2.26 21.91
C TYR A 37 3.32 1.18 22.25
N MET A 38 3.52 -0.06 21.79
CA MET A 38 2.63 -1.18 22.16
C MET A 38 2.61 -1.42 23.67
N ARG A 39 3.77 -1.34 24.34
CA ARG A 39 3.86 -1.44 25.80
C ARG A 39 3.19 -0.28 26.50
N TYR A 40 3.35 0.93 26.00
CA TYR A 40 2.68 2.12 26.52
C TYR A 40 1.14 1.97 26.48
N VAL A 41 0.58 1.53 25.33
CA VAL A 41 -0.87 1.34 25.16
C VAL A 41 -1.40 0.22 26.06
N SER A 42 -0.60 -0.84 26.30
CA SER A 42 -0.97 -1.94 27.20
C SER A 42 -0.75 -1.64 28.69
N GLY A 43 -0.32 -0.42 29.05
CA GLY A 43 0.00 -0.05 30.45
C GLY A 43 1.25 -0.71 31.01
N GLY A 44 2.10 -1.30 30.13
CA GLY A 44 3.34 -1.95 30.50
C GLY A 44 4.57 -1.02 30.39
N ALA A 45 5.71 -1.52 30.84
CA ALA A 45 7.01 -0.86 30.69
C ALA A 45 7.86 -1.58 29.63
N PHE A 46 8.76 -0.83 28.99
CA PHE A 46 9.78 -1.34 28.10
C PHE A 46 11.12 -0.69 28.45
N HIS A 47 11.98 -1.43 29.14
CA HIS A 47 13.28 -0.92 29.57
C HIS A 47 14.39 -1.41 28.63
N LEU A 48 15.19 -0.48 28.12
CA LEU A 48 16.41 -0.75 27.40
C LEU A 48 17.55 0.05 28.02
N PHE A 49 18.62 -0.63 28.43
CA PHE A 49 19.76 -0.01 29.15
C PHE A 49 19.34 0.83 30.37
N GLY A 50 18.32 0.39 31.11
CA GLY A 50 17.83 1.08 32.31
C GLY A 50 16.90 2.27 32.05
N VAL A 51 16.66 2.63 30.79
CA VAL A 51 15.73 3.70 30.40
C VAL A 51 14.39 3.10 30.00
N ASN A 52 13.29 3.64 30.53
CA ASN A 52 11.95 3.25 30.10
C ASN A 52 11.60 3.91 28.77
N LEU A 53 11.47 3.09 27.72
CA LEU A 53 11.13 3.50 26.36
C LEU A 53 9.66 3.27 26.02
N ALA A 54 8.79 2.96 27.02
CA ALA A 54 7.35 2.83 26.82
C ALA A 54 6.71 4.20 26.58
N THR A 55 6.86 4.72 25.36
CA THR A 55 6.35 6.03 24.92
C THR A 55 6.03 6.02 23.43
N PRO A 56 5.01 6.76 22.94
CA PRO A 56 4.73 6.87 21.51
C PRO A 56 5.78 7.66 20.73
N TRP A 57 6.50 8.57 21.39
CA TRP A 57 7.33 9.57 20.71
C TRP A 57 8.49 8.98 19.93
N ILE A 58 9.11 7.91 20.42
CA ILE A 58 10.23 7.23 19.74
C ILE A 58 9.77 6.67 18.40
N PHE A 59 8.56 6.07 18.35
CA PHE A 59 7.97 5.58 17.11
C PHE A 59 7.77 6.71 16.11
N PHE A 60 7.16 7.82 16.53
CA PHE A 60 6.92 8.95 15.63
C PHE A 60 8.19 9.64 15.17
N ILE A 61 9.24 9.71 16.01
CA ILE A 61 10.56 10.22 15.60
C ILE A 61 11.15 9.30 14.51
N GLY A 62 11.15 7.99 14.73
CA GLY A 62 11.63 7.02 13.73
C GLY A 62 10.85 7.12 12.42
N LEU A 63 9.52 7.21 12.49
CA LEU A 63 8.65 7.39 11.34
C LEU A 63 8.97 8.68 10.56
N LEU A 64 9.17 9.80 11.26
CA LEU A 64 9.54 11.07 10.62
C LEU A 64 10.90 10.99 9.90
N ILE A 65 11.88 10.31 10.50
CA ILE A 65 13.19 10.09 9.86
C ILE A 65 13.02 9.26 8.58
N VAL A 66 12.23 8.18 8.61
CA VAL A 66 11.95 7.34 7.43
C VAL A 66 11.26 8.15 6.34
N LEU A 67 10.19 8.89 6.67
CA LEU A 67 9.44 9.70 5.71
C LEU A 67 10.32 10.81 5.10
N TYR A 68 11.13 11.48 5.91
CA TYR A 68 12.07 12.48 5.42
C TYR A 68 13.10 11.87 4.47
N THR A 69 13.66 10.71 4.83
CA THR A 69 14.63 10.02 3.99
C THR A 69 14.01 9.59 2.66
N MET A 70 12.78 9.06 2.67
CA MET A 70 12.05 8.72 1.45
C MET A 70 11.87 9.93 0.55
N TYR A 71 11.40 11.06 1.10
CA TYR A 71 11.22 12.29 0.35
C TYR A 71 12.52 12.78 -0.28
N ALA A 72 13.59 12.88 0.53
CA ALA A 72 14.88 13.40 0.07
C ALA A 72 15.53 12.49 -0.98
N TRP A 73 15.49 11.17 -0.77
CA TRP A 73 16.04 10.20 -1.73
C TRP A 73 15.29 10.23 -3.07
N TRP A 74 13.96 10.29 -3.02
CA TRP A 74 13.17 10.39 -4.25
C TRP A 74 13.37 11.73 -4.96
N ALA A 75 13.57 12.82 -4.21
CA ALA A 75 13.91 14.12 -4.80
C ALA A 75 15.25 14.06 -5.55
N ASP A 76 16.27 13.39 -4.97
CA ASP A 76 17.56 13.17 -5.64
C ASP A 76 17.39 12.31 -6.91
N THR A 77 16.61 11.23 -6.85
CA THR A 77 16.32 10.39 -8.03
C THR A 77 15.63 11.18 -9.14
N VAL A 78 14.70 12.09 -8.81
CA VAL A 78 14.06 12.97 -9.79
C VAL A 78 15.07 13.96 -10.38
N LYS A 79 15.98 14.50 -9.56
CA LYS A 79 17.06 15.39 -10.02
C LYS A 79 18.00 14.67 -10.98
N GLU A 80 18.43 13.45 -10.65
CA GLU A 80 19.26 12.60 -11.53
C GLU A 80 18.58 12.35 -12.89
N ALA A 81 17.25 12.17 -12.90
CA ALA A 81 16.48 12.04 -14.14
C ALA A 81 16.56 13.30 -15.00
N HIS A 82 16.44 14.51 -14.40
CA HIS A 82 16.55 15.78 -15.12
C HIS A 82 17.96 16.07 -15.61
N GLU A 83 18.99 15.62 -14.88
CA GLU A 83 20.40 15.74 -15.27
C GLU A 83 20.81 14.75 -16.36
N GLY A 84 19.90 13.86 -16.80
CA GLY A 84 20.11 12.90 -17.89
C GLY A 84 20.89 11.64 -17.47
N HIS A 85 20.99 11.37 -16.17
CA HIS A 85 21.68 10.17 -15.66
C HIS A 85 20.84 8.88 -15.84
N HIS A 86 19.55 8.99 -16.15
CA HIS A 86 18.70 7.85 -16.44
C HIS A 86 18.91 7.34 -17.88
N THR A 87 20.06 6.70 -18.10
CA THR A 87 20.37 6.01 -19.34
C THR A 87 19.36 4.87 -19.60
N ARG A 88 19.42 4.26 -20.77
CA ARG A 88 18.56 3.12 -21.12
C ARG A 88 18.76 1.94 -20.16
N VAL A 89 19.99 1.69 -19.73
CA VAL A 89 20.33 0.62 -18.78
C VAL A 89 19.77 0.94 -17.39
N VAL A 90 19.94 2.17 -16.90
CA VAL A 90 19.40 2.62 -15.60
C VAL A 90 17.88 2.53 -15.60
N SER A 91 17.21 2.98 -16.68
CA SER A 91 15.75 2.88 -16.81
C SER A 91 15.25 1.44 -16.76
N LEU A 92 16.01 0.50 -17.34
CA LEU A 92 15.69 -0.93 -17.26
C LEU A 92 15.81 -1.45 -15.81
N HIS A 93 16.86 -1.07 -15.09
CA HIS A 93 17.06 -1.45 -13.70
C HIS A 93 15.97 -0.90 -12.78
N LEU A 94 15.53 0.34 -13.00
CA LEU A 94 14.43 0.94 -12.25
C LEU A 94 13.12 0.17 -12.48
N ARG A 95 12.83 -0.28 -13.70
CA ARG A 95 11.66 -1.12 -14.00
C ARG A 95 11.74 -2.48 -13.30
N TYR A 96 12.87 -3.15 -13.36
CA TYR A 96 13.05 -4.42 -12.63
C TYR A 96 12.92 -4.21 -11.12
N GLY A 97 13.48 -3.13 -10.58
CA GLY A 97 13.31 -2.77 -9.17
C GLY A 97 11.84 -2.61 -8.79
N MET A 98 11.04 -1.93 -9.62
CA MET A 98 9.61 -1.76 -9.38
C MET A 98 8.84 -3.09 -9.49
N ILE A 99 9.16 -3.95 -10.44
CA ILE A 99 8.56 -5.29 -10.56
C ILE A 99 8.85 -6.12 -9.31
N MET A 100 10.10 -6.13 -8.84
CA MET A 100 10.48 -6.86 -7.62
C MET A 100 9.82 -6.28 -6.37
N PHE A 101 9.66 -4.97 -6.30
CA PHE A 101 8.92 -4.31 -5.23
C PHE A 101 7.45 -4.76 -5.23
N ILE A 102 6.75 -4.70 -6.37
CA ILE A 102 5.37 -5.18 -6.48
C ILE A 102 5.28 -6.67 -6.12
N ALA A 103 6.24 -7.49 -6.54
CA ALA A 103 6.27 -8.91 -6.19
C ALA A 103 6.39 -9.11 -4.66
N SER A 104 7.17 -8.28 -3.95
CA SER A 104 7.24 -8.32 -2.49
C SER A 104 5.91 -7.95 -1.83
N GLU A 105 5.21 -6.96 -2.37
CA GLU A 105 3.89 -6.54 -1.88
C GLU A 105 2.81 -7.61 -2.14
N VAL A 106 2.88 -8.31 -3.28
CA VAL A 106 2.03 -9.49 -3.53
C VAL A 106 2.26 -10.54 -2.45
N MET A 107 3.52 -10.86 -2.09
CA MET A 107 3.83 -11.82 -1.03
C MET A 107 3.37 -11.35 0.35
N PHE A 108 3.39 -10.05 0.62
CA PHE A 108 2.81 -9.46 1.82
C PHE A 108 1.29 -9.76 1.90
N PHE A 109 0.55 -9.57 0.81
CA PHE A 109 -0.89 -9.91 0.77
C PHE A 109 -1.14 -11.41 0.83
N VAL A 110 -0.28 -12.24 0.25
CA VAL A 110 -0.37 -13.71 0.38
C VAL A 110 -0.38 -14.12 1.85
N ALA A 111 0.40 -13.46 2.73
CA ALA A 111 0.40 -13.77 4.16
C ALA A 111 -0.96 -13.45 4.82
N TRP A 112 -1.60 -12.34 4.45
CA TRP A 112 -2.92 -11.98 4.99
C TRP A 112 -4.04 -12.87 4.45
N PHE A 113 -4.00 -13.22 3.17
CA PHE A 113 -4.91 -14.20 2.59
C PHE A 113 -4.72 -15.58 3.19
N TRP A 114 -3.48 -15.98 3.45
CA TRP A 114 -3.21 -17.22 4.16
C TRP A 114 -3.86 -17.21 5.55
N ALA A 115 -3.69 -16.18 6.34
CA ALA A 115 -4.32 -16.05 7.65
C ALA A 115 -5.85 -16.13 7.57
N PHE A 116 -6.46 -15.49 6.57
CA PHE A 116 -7.90 -15.56 6.31
C PHE A 116 -8.34 -16.97 5.92
N PHE A 117 -7.66 -17.59 4.95
CA PHE A 117 -8.02 -18.93 4.49
C PHE A 117 -7.75 -20.01 5.53
N ASP A 118 -6.68 -19.89 6.32
CA ASP A 118 -6.44 -20.78 7.45
C ASP A 118 -7.59 -20.70 8.46
N ALA A 119 -8.05 -19.51 8.81
CA ALA A 119 -9.15 -19.34 9.75
C ALA A 119 -10.49 -19.86 9.18
N SER A 120 -10.75 -19.64 7.89
CA SER A 120 -12.04 -19.92 7.26
C SER A 120 -12.19 -21.38 6.82
N LEU A 121 -11.15 -21.98 6.23
CA LEU A 121 -11.22 -23.38 5.74
C LEU A 121 -11.05 -24.39 6.88
N PHE A 122 -10.31 -24.02 7.94
CA PHE A 122 -10.01 -24.90 9.08
C PHE A 122 -10.68 -24.44 10.37
N ALA A 123 -11.89 -23.90 10.27
CA ALA A 123 -12.68 -23.42 11.41
C ALA A 123 -12.97 -24.50 12.46
N ALA A 124 -13.09 -25.79 12.04
CA ALA A 124 -13.39 -26.93 12.88
C ALA A 124 -12.18 -27.83 13.19
N GLU A 125 -10.94 -27.38 12.89
CA GLU A 125 -9.74 -28.19 13.06
C GLU A 125 -9.53 -28.64 14.52
N PRO A 126 -9.39 -29.94 14.82
CA PRO A 126 -9.22 -30.44 16.19
C PRO A 126 -7.96 -29.90 16.90
N ILE A 127 -6.87 -29.66 16.14
CA ILE A 127 -5.62 -29.08 16.67
C ILE A 127 -5.83 -27.61 17.10
N GLN A 128 -6.83 -26.95 16.56
CA GLN A 128 -7.24 -25.56 16.85
C GLN A 128 -8.46 -25.53 17.78
N ALA A 129 -8.45 -26.34 18.84
CA ALA A 129 -9.61 -26.51 19.75
C ALA A 129 -10.18 -25.18 20.27
N ALA A 130 -9.31 -24.20 20.60
CA ALA A 130 -9.74 -22.87 21.02
C ALA A 130 -10.48 -22.11 19.90
N ARG A 131 -10.01 -22.23 18.65
CA ARG A 131 -10.66 -21.62 17.47
C ARG A 131 -12.03 -22.30 17.26
N ALA A 132 -12.07 -23.64 17.23
CA ALA A 132 -13.29 -24.38 17.03
C ALA A 132 -14.35 -24.09 18.11
N ALA A 133 -13.94 -23.97 19.37
CA ALA A 133 -14.82 -23.57 20.46
C ALA A 133 -15.38 -22.15 20.26
N TYR A 134 -14.55 -21.22 19.79
CA TYR A 134 -14.93 -19.82 19.59
C TYR A 134 -15.79 -19.60 18.36
N THR A 135 -15.49 -20.25 17.23
CA THR A 135 -16.24 -20.12 15.97
C THR A 135 -17.48 -21.02 15.91
N GLY A 136 -17.62 -21.99 16.84
CA GLY A 136 -18.60 -23.06 16.77
C GLY A 136 -18.29 -24.08 15.64
N GLY A 137 -17.03 -24.12 15.16
CA GLY A 137 -16.56 -25.02 14.11
C GLY A 137 -17.09 -24.68 12.72
N VAL A 138 -17.60 -23.46 12.51
CA VAL A 138 -18.17 -23.01 11.23
C VAL A 138 -17.60 -21.66 10.82
N TRP A 139 -17.68 -21.37 9.52
CA TRP A 139 -17.30 -20.06 8.98
C TRP A 139 -18.44 -19.52 8.11
N PRO A 140 -18.83 -18.23 8.23
CA PRO A 140 -18.45 -17.30 9.31
C PRO A 140 -18.85 -17.80 10.70
N PRO A 141 -18.21 -17.33 11.81
CA PRO A 141 -18.57 -17.73 13.17
C PRO A 141 -20.04 -17.46 13.50
N LYS A 142 -20.65 -18.31 14.31
CA LYS A 142 -22.06 -18.18 14.66
C LYS A 142 -22.33 -16.85 15.36
N GLY A 143 -23.41 -16.18 14.92
CA GLY A 143 -23.88 -14.93 15.53
C GLY A 143 -23.21 -13.66 14.98
N ILE A 144 -22.35 -13.78 13.96
CA ILE A 144 -21.79 -12.63 13.26
C ILE A 144 -22.72 -12.24 12.12
N GLU A 145 -23.09 -10.97 12.04
CA GLU A 145 -23.68 -10.35 10.87
C GLU A 145 -22.56 -9.83 9.96
N VAL A 146 -22.68 -10.04 8.65
CA VAL A 146 -21.67 -9.64 7.66
C VAL A 146 -22.17 -8.47 6.81
N LEU A 147 -21.23 -7.78 6.18
CA LEU A 147 -21.54 -6.70 5.23
C LEU A 147 -22.15 -7.30 3.95
N ASP A 148 -23.12 -6.59 3.35
CA ASP A 148 -23.67 -6.98 2.05
C ASP A 148 -22.66 -6.67 0.94
N PRO A 149 -22.10 -7.69 0.26
CA PRO A 149 -21.13 -7.48 -0.81
C PRO A 149 -21.70 -6.66 -1.98
N TRP A 150 -23.01 -6.72 -2.20
CA TRP A 150 -23.68 -6.14 -3.36
C TRP A 150 -24.05 -4.65 -3.20
N HIS A 151 -23.80 -4.07 -2.01
CA HIS A 151 -23.97 -2.65 -1.73
C HIS A 151 -22.64 -1.89 -1.77
N LEU A 152 -22.20 -1.32 -0.65
CA LEU A 152 -21.00 -0.47 -0.58
C LEU A 152 -19.75 -1.13 -1.15
N PRO A 153 -19.45 -2.43 -0.89
CA PRO A 153 -18.26 -3.07 -1.45
C PRO A 153 -18.28 -3.17 -2.98
N LEU A 154 -19.46 -3.40 -3.59
CA LEU A 154 -19.59 -3.41 -5.04
C LEU A 154 -19.38 -2.00 -5.62
N TYR A 155 -19.98 -0.96 -5.02
CA TYR A 155 -19.74 0.43 -5.45
C TYR A 155 -18.27 0.79 -5.38
N ASN A 156 -17.59 0.41 -4.30
CA ASN A 156 -16.14 0.61 -4.15
C ASN A 156 -15.35 -0.13 -5.23
N THR A 157 -15.75 -1.34 -5.57
CA THR A 157 -15.13 -2.11 -6.66
C THR A 157 -15.25 -1.37 -7.99
N VAL A 158 -16.44 -0.86 -8.33
CA VAL A 158 -16.65 -0.10 -9.57
C VAL A 158 -15.83 1.19 -9.58
N ILE A 159 -15.78 1.93 -8.45
CA ILE A 159 -14.99 3.17 -8.33
C ILE A 159 -13.51 2.88 -8.59
N LEU A 160 -12.96 1.83 -7.97
CA LEU A 160 -11.54 1.52 -8.08
C LEU A 160 -11.19 1.06 -9.49
N LEU A 161 -11.95 0.14 -10.09
CA LEU A 161 -11.74 -0.32 -11.47
C LEU A 161 -11.87 0.82 -12.49
N LEU A 162 -12.83 1.76 -12.28
CA LEU A 162 -12.95 2.95 -13.12
C LEU A 162 -11.70 3.82 -13.00
N SER A 163 -11.15 3.97 -11.79
CA SER A 163 -9.89 4.70 -11.59
C SER A 163 -8.72 4.05 -12.32
N GLY A 164 -8.66 2.69 -12.36
CA GLY A 164 -7.69 1.94 -13.12
C GLY A 164 -7.78 2.20 -14.64
N THR A 165 -8.99 2.33 -15.17
CA THR A 165 -9.16 2.72 -16.59
C THR A 165 -8.71 4.16 -16.84
N CYS A 166 -8.95 5.08 -15.90
CA CYS A 166 -8.52 6.47 -16.00
C CYS A 166 -6.99 6.62 -15.98
N VAL A 167 -6.27 5.88 -15.13
CA VAL A 167 -4.80 5.92 -15.12
C VAL A 167 -4.20 5.33 -16.40
N THR A 168 -4.83 4.29 -16.96
CA THR A 168 -4.44 3.72 -18.25
C THR A 168 -4.64 4.74 -19.37
N TRP A 169 -5.79 5.43 -19.41
CA TRP A 169 -6.02 6.53 -20.35
C TRP A 169 -4.98 7.63 -20.20
N ALA A 170 -4.66 8.05 -18.98
CA ALA A 170 -3.63 9.05 -18.73
C ALA A 170 -2.26 8.62 -19.29
N HIS A 171 -1.90 7.33 -19.13
CA HIS A 171 -0.65 6.78 -19.66
C HIS A 171 -0.63 6.79 -21.19
N HIS A 172 -1.72 6.37 -21.84
CA HIS A 172 -1.84 6.46 -23.30
C HIS A 172 -1.74 7.90 -23.81
N ALA A 173 -2.39 8.84 -23.15
CA ALA A 173 -2.34 10.26 -23.49
C ALA A 173 -0.88 10.79 -23.42
N LEU A 174 -0.12 10.40 -22.38
CA LEU A 174 1.28 10.76 -22.26
C LEU A 174 2.13 10.24 -23.43
N LEU A 175 1.93 8.97 -23.81
CA LEU A 175 2.68 8.36 -24.94
C LEU A 175 2.41 9.08 -26.27
N HIS A 176 1.22 9.64 -26.46
CA HIS A 176 0.82 10.44 -27.61
C HIS A 176 1.11 11.95 -27.47
N ASN A 177 1.82 12.33 -26.39
CA ASN A 177 2.15 13.73 -26.09
C ASN A 177 0.89 14.62 -25.88
N ASP A 178 -0.24 14.01 -25.49
CA ASP A 178 -1.46 14.73 -25.10
C ASP A 178 -1.41 15.07 -23.60
N ARG A 179 -0.89 16.26 -23.32
CA ARG A 179 -0.75 16.75 -21.95
C ARG A 179 -2.11 16.97 -21.26
N LYS A 180 -3.15 17.36 -22.01
CA LYS A 180 -4.49 17.59 -21.44
C LYS A 180 -5.12 16.26 -21.02
N GLY A 181 -5.03 15.25 -21.88
CA GLY A 181 -5.48 13.91 -21.57
C GLY A 181 -4.77 13.32 -20.36
N LEU A 182 -3.44 13.48 -20.26
CA LEU A 182 -2.66 13.06 -19.11
C LEU A 182 -3.15 13.69 -17.79
N ILE A 183 -3.30 15.02 -17.76
CA ILE A 183 -3.72 15.75 -16.55
C ILE A 183 -5.16 15.37 -16.17
N ASN A 184 -6.08 15.32 -17.13
CA ASN A 184 -7.45 14.95 -16.86
C ASN A 184 -7.59 13.52 -16.35
N GLY A 185 -6.90 12.56 -16.99
CA GLY A 185 -6.92 11.16 -16.55
C GLY A 185 -6.34 11.00 -15.15
N LEU A 186 -5.18 11.61 -14.85
CA LEU A 186 -4.61 11.59 -13.51
C LEU A 186 -5.52 12.26 -12.46
N THR A 187 -6.13 13.38 -12.79
CA THR A 187 -7.08 14.07 -11.89
C THR A 187 -8.26 13.17 -11.54
N LEU A 188 -8.87 12.55 -12.54
CA LEU A 188 -9.97 11.61 -12.33
C LEU A 188 -9.54 10.41 -11.49
N THR A 189 -8.36 9.83 -11.76
CA THR A 189 -7.83 8.71 -10.99
C THR A 189 -7.66 9.08 -9.52
N VAL A 190 -7.07 10.24 -9.22
CA VAL A 190 -6.88 10.73 -7.85
C VAL A 190 -8.22 10.96 -7.14
N LEU A 191 -9.18 11.59 -7.81
CA LEU A 191 -10.51 11.84 -7.24
C LEU A 191 -11.24 10.52 -6.92
N LEU A 192 -11.17 9.53 -7.81
CA LEU A 192 -11.78 8.22 -7.59
C LEU A 192 -11.06 7.44 -6.48
N GLY A 193 -9.72 7.53 -6.37
CA GLY A 193 -8.97 6.93 -5.28
C GLY A 193 -9.30 7.53 -3.91
N LEU A 194 -9.49 8.85 -3.84
CA LEU A 194 -9.96 9.54 -2.64
C LEU A 194 -11.40 9.13 -2.29
N LEU A 195 -12.28 9.04 -3.30
CA LEU A 195 -13.67 8.60 -3.11
C LEU A 195 -13.72 7.16 -2.57
N PHE A 196 -12.93 6.24 -3.15
CA PHE A 196 -12.79 4.88 -2.64
C PHE A 196 -12.41 4.88 -1.15
N SER A 197 -11.38 5.64 -0.79
CA SER A 197 -10.89 5.71 0.59
C SER A 197 -11.95 6.25 1.55
N PHE A 198 -12.73 7.23 1.11
CA PHE A 198 -13.84 7.78 1.87
C PHE A 198 -14.95 6.76 2.10
N VAL A 199 -15.39 6.07 1.04
CA VAL A 199 -16.44 5.02 1.12
C VAL A 199 -15.97 3.85 1.99
N GLN A 200 -14.71 3.42 1.88
CA GLN A 200 -14.13 2.38 2.73
C GLN A 200 -14.10 2.79 4.20
N GLY A 201 -13.76 4.05 4.49
CA GLY A 201 -13.81 4.60 5.85
C GLY A 201 -15.24 4.64 6.41
N TYR A 202 -16.21 4.99 5.57
CA TYR A 202 -17.62 4.97 5.93
C TYR A 202 -18.09 3.53 6.24
N GLU A 203 -17.74 2.56 5.39
CA GLU A 203 -18.03 1.13 5.60
C GLU A 203 -17.47 0.63 6.93
N TYR A 204 -16.22 0.97 7.26
CA TYR A 204 -15.61 0.58 8.53
C TYR A 204 -16.30 1.18 9.76
N ALA A 205 -16.76 2.42 9.65
CA ALA A 205 -17.49 3.08 10.74
C ALA A 205 -18.86 2.46 11.03
N HIS A 206 -19.45 1.77 10.04
CA HIS A 206 -20.79 1.17 10.13
C HIS A 206 -20.74 -0.37 10.11
N ALA A 207 -19.56 -0.98 10.15
CA ALA A 207 -19.42 -2.42 10.17
C ALA A 207 -20.08 -3.02 11.43
N PRO A 208 -20.89 -4.10 11.30
CA PRO A 208 -21.62 -4.71 12.42
C PRO A 208 -20.71 -5.54 13.35
N PHE A 209 -19.44 -5.64 13.03
CA PHE A 209 -18.42 -6.37 13.80
C PHE A 209 -17.18 -5.51 14.00
N ALA A 210 -16.47 -5.75 15.11
CA ALA A 210 -15.24 -5.03 15.39
C ALA A 210 -13.99 -5.92 15.22
N PHE A 211 -12.83 -5.26 15.09
CA PHE A 211 -11.54 -5.93 14.97
C PHE A 211 -11.24 -6.92 16.12
N LYS A 212 -11.64 -6.57 17.33
CA LYS A 212 -11.32 -7.32 18.57
C LYS A 212 -12.29 -8.45 18.88
N ASP A 213 -13.46 -8.45 18.26
CA ASP A 213 -14.57 -9.30 18.72
C ASP A 213 -14.49 -10.73 18.19
N SER A 214 -13.81 -10.92 17.05
CA SER A 214 -13.76 -12.23 16.41
C SER A 214 -12.55 -12.40 15.50
N ILE A 215 -12.21 -13.66 15.22
CA ILE A 215 -11.21 -13.98 14.19
C ILE A 215 -11.66 -13.53 12.80
N TYR A 216 -13.00 -13.50 12.56
CA TYR A 216 -13.58 -12.94 11.34
C TYR A 216 -13.26 -11.44 11.22
N GLY A 217 -13.56 -10.65 12.24
CA GLY A 217 -13.26 -9.23 12.28
C GLY A 217 -11.75 -8.98 12.16
N ALA A 218 -10.92 -9.72 12.90
CA ALA A 218 -9.48 -9.57 12.84
C ALA A 218 -8.92 -9.82 11.44
N THR A 219 -9.27 -10.93 10.79
CA THR A 219 -8.78 -11.25 9.42
C THR A 219 -9.35 -10.31 8.37
N PHE A 220 -10.62 -9.91 8.49
CA PHE A 220 -11.26 -8.94 7.63
C PHE A 220 -10.54 -7.59 7.66
N PHE A 221 -10.42 -6.97 8.85
CA PHE A 221 -9.82 -5.64 8.98
C PHE A 221 -8.32 -5.63 8.70
N MET A 222 -7.59 -6.72 8.97
CA MET A 222 -6.17 -6.78 8.61
C MET A 222 -5.98 -6.81 7.10
N ALA A 223 -6.66 -7.67 6.38
CA ALA A 223 -6.50 -7.79 4.94
C ALA A 223 -7.02 -6.55 4.20
N THR A 224 -8.25 -6.11 4.50
CA THR A 224 -8.85 -4.93 3.86
C THR A 224 -8.21 -3.62 4.32
N GLY A 225 -7.78 -3.52 5.57
CA GLY A 225 -7.11 -2.34 6.12
C GLY A 225 -5.73 -2.12 5.54
N PHE A 226 -4.92 -3.17 5.37
CA PHE A 226 -3.66 -3.04 4.65
C PHE A 226 -3.87 -2.71 3.18
N HIS A 227 -4.91 -3.23 2.55
CA HIS A 227 -5.28 -2.79 1.20
C HIS A 227 -5.62 -1.29 1.18
N GLY A 228 -6.45 -0.81 2.11
CA GLY A 228 -6.78 0.61 2.24
C GLY A 228 -5.54 1.49 2.46
N PHE A 229 -4.54 1.01 3.22
CA PHE A 229 -3.25 1.67 3.35
C PHE A 229 -2.51 1.77 2.01
N HIS A 230 -2.49 0.69 1.21
CA HIS A 230 -1.89 0.71 -0.13
C HIS A 230 -2.63 1.63 -1.10
N VAL A 231 -3.97 1.70 -1.02
CA VAL A 231 -4.77 2.68 -1.79
C VAL A 231 -4.36 4.11 -1.43
N LEU A 232 -4.18 4.40 -0.14
CA LEU A 232 -3.75 5.73 0.32
C LEU A 232 -2.36 6.08 -0.20
N VAL A 233 -1.40 5.17 -0.06
CA VAL A 233 -0.02 5.34 -0.58
C VAL A 233 -0.03 5.52 -2.09
N GLY A 234 -0.78 4.69 -2.83
CA GLY A 234 -0.94 4.81 -4.28
C GLY A 234 -1.57 6.13 -4.71
N THR A 235 -2.59 6.59 -3.97
CA THR A 235 -3.23 7.91 -4.22
C THR A 235 -2.22 9.06 -4.01
N ILE A 236 -1.41 9.01 -2.94
CA ILE A 236 -0.35 10.00 -2.72
C ILE A 236 0.68 9.96 -3.86
N PHE A 237 1.08 8.78 -4.31
CA PHE A 237 1.98 8.61 -5.44
C PHE A 237 1.41 9.24 -6.71
N LEU A 238 0.13 9.00 -7.02
CA LEU A 238 -0.57 9.60 -8.16
C LEU A 238 -0.72 11.12 -8.03
N ILE A 239 -0.93 11.65 -6.82
CA ILE A 239 -0.94 13.11 -6.56
C ILE A 239 0.43 13.71 -6.90
N VAL A 240 1.52 13.09 -6.48
CA VAL A 240 2.87 13.52 -6.83
C VAL A 240 3.07 13.50 -8.35
N CYS A 241 2.61 12.45 -9.02
CA CYS A 241 2.65 12.36 -10.49
C CYS A 241 1.80 13.45 -11.15
N LEU A 242 0.62 13.76 -10.61
CA LEU A 242 -0.23 14.86 -11.11
C LEU A 242 0.46 16.22 -10.99
N ILE A 243 1.09 16.51 -9.84
CA ILE A 243 1.86 17.75 -9.63
C ILE A 243 3.01 17.84 -10.64
N ARG A 244 3.74 16.74 -10.88
CA ARG A 244 4.81 16.68 -11.87
C ARG A 244 4.29 16.84 -13.30
N ALA A 245 3.15 16.25 -13.64
CA ALA A 245 2.49 16.42 -14.94
C ALA A 245 2.09 17.89 -15.18
N LEU A 246 1.56 18.56 -14.12
CA LEU A 246 1.22 20.00 -14.17
C LEU A 246 2.47 20.88 -14.37
N ARG A 247 3.63 20.47 -13.86
CA ARG A 247 4.92 21.15 -14.09
C ARG A 247 5.54 20.85 -15.47
N GLY A 248 5.07 19.80 -16.15
CA GLY A 248 5.61 19.39 -17.45
C GLY A 248 6.83 18.49 -17.36
N ASP A 249 7.06 17.83 -16.22
CA ASP A 249 8.24 16.99 -15.99
C ASP A 249 8.24 15.69 -16.82
N PHE A 250 7.07 15.24 -17.28
CA PHE A 250 6.95 13.99 -18.02
C PHE A 250 6.99 14.21 -19.53
N THR A 251 7.73 13.35 -20.20
CA THR A 251 7.78 13.26 -21.66
C THR A 251 7.52 11.82 -22.11
N PRO A 252 7.12 11.59 -23.38
CA PRO A 252 6.94 10.23 -23.89
C PRO A 252 8.15 9.31 -23.74
N LYS A 253 9.36 9.89 -23.67
CA LYS A 253 10.63 9.15 -23.53
C LYS A 253 11.07 8.98 -22.07
N GLN A 254 10.65 9.87 -21.17
CA GLN A 254 11.12 9.93 -19.78
C GLN A 254 9.94 10.16 -18.83
N HIS A 255 9.32 9.05 -18.40
CA HIS A 255 8.13 9.06 -17.54
C HIS A 255 8.07 7.86 -16.57
N PHE A 256 9.23 7.25 -16.27
CA PHE A 256 9.27 6.06 -15.41
C PHE A 256 8.53 6.23 -14.09
N GLY A 257 8.60 7.39 -13.43
CA GLY A 257 7.90 7.63 -12.18
C GLY A 257 6.37 7.49 -12.30
N PHE A 258 5.80 7.90 -13.44
CA PHE A 258 4.37 7.71 -13.70
C PHE A 258 4.05 6.25 -14.11
N GLU A 259 4.91 5.61 -14.89
CA GLU A 259 4.80 4.19 -15.25
C GLU A 259 4.77 3.32 -13.99
N ALA A 260 5.67 3.58 -13.03
CA ALA A 260 5.73 2.90 -11.74
C ALA A 260 4.46 3.13 -10.89
N ALA A 261 3.93 4.37 -10.87
CA ALA A 261 2.70 4.69 -10.17
C ALA A 261 1.49 3.96 -10.78
N ALA A 262 1.41 3.87 -12.11
CA ALA A 262 0.34 3.14 -12.81
C ALA A 262 0.41 1.64 -12.52
N TRP A 263 1.61 1.02 -12.53
CA TRP A 263 1.78 -0.38 -12.16
C TRP A 263 1.36 -0.66 -10.71
N TYR A 264 1.75 0.23 -9.79
CA TYR A 264 1.36 0.10 -8.39
C TYR A 264 -0.15 0.24 -8.22
N TRP A 265 -0.80 1.15 -8.94
CA TRP A 265 -2.25 1.34 -8.89
C TRP A 265 -2.99 0.11 -9.41
N HIS A 266 -2.56 -0.48 -10.52
CA HIS A 266 -3.14 -1.72 -11.03
C HIS A 266 -2.91 -2.92 -10.11
N PHE A 267 -1.76 -2.99 -9.43
CA PHE A 267 -1.55 -3.98 -8.38
C PHE A 267 -2.60 -3.84 -7.27
N VAL A 268 -2.86 -2.63 -6.80
CA VAL A 268 -3.90 -2.35 -5.80
C VAL A 268 -5.28 -2.76 -6.30
N ASP A 269 -5.63 -2.46 -7.56
CA ASP A 269 -6.89 -2.91 -8.19
C ASP A 269 -7.06 -4.44 -8.15
N VAL A 270 -6.02 -5.17 -8.53
CA VAL A 270 -6.04 -6.64 -8.58
C VAL A 270 -6.19 -7.24 -7.19
N VAL A 271 -5.47 -6.71 -6.20
CA VAL A 271 -5.60 -7.14 -4.80
C VAL A 271 -7.01 -6.90 -4.29
N TRP A 272 -7.63 -5.75 -4.62
CA TRP A 272 -9.01 -5.47 -4.24
C TRP A 272 -10.00 -6.48 -4.82
N LEU A 273 -9.87 -6.81 -6.10
CA LEU A 273 -10.74 -7.82 -6.71
C LEU A 273 -10.65 -9.16 -5.98
N PHE A 274 -9.43 -9.57 -5.59
CA PHE A 274 -9.24 -10.80 -4.85
C PHE A 274 -9.83 -10.71 -3.43
N LEU A 275 -9.71 -9.56 -2.75
CA LEU A 275 -10.36 -9.29 -1.46
C LEU A 275 -11.89 -9.35 -1.59
N PHE A 276 -12.44 -8.68 -2.60
CA PHE A 276 -13.88 -8.65 -2.83
C PHE A 276 -14.46 -10.06 -3.00
N PHE A 277 -13.84 -10.87 -3.84
CA PHE A 277 -14.32 -12.24 -4.04
C PHE A 277 -14.10 -13.15 -2.83
N SER A 278 -12.90 -13.11 -2.22
CA SER A 278 -12.56 -14.07 -1.17
C SER A 278 -13.11 -13.68 0.20
N ILE A 279 -13.09 -12.41 0.56
CA ILE A 279 -13.49 -11.96 1.91
C ILE A 279 -14.95 -11.53 1.95
N TYR A 280 -15.39 -10.69 1.01
CA TYR A 280 -16.76 -10.18 1.04
C TYR A 280 -17.76 -11.21 0.52
N ILE A 281 -17.55 -11.80 -0.67
CA ILE A 281 -18.51 -12.73 -1.25
C ILE A 281 -18.38 -14.10 -0.60
N TRP A 282 -17.24 -14.76 -0.78
CA TRP A 282 -17.07 -16.12 -0.29
C TRP A 282 -16.97 -16.19 1.23
N GLY A 283 -16.23 -15.29 1.85
CA GLY A 283 -16.00 -15.25 3.30
C GLY A 283 -17.23 -14.87 4.13
N GLY A 284 -18.21 -14.17 3.54
CA GLY A 284 -19.50 -13.83 4.15
C GLY A 284 -20.62 -14.82 3.83
N TRP A 285 -20.37 -15.84 3.01
CA TRP A 285 -21.41 -16.71 2.50
C TRP A 285 -22.15 -17.48 3.60
N GLY A 286 -23.48 -17.36 3.59
CA GLY A 286 -24.35 -18.09 4.52
C GLY A 286 -24.53 -17.44 5.91
N ALA A 287 -23.88 -16.32 6.18
CA ALA A 287 -24.14 -15.54 7.39
C ALA A 287 -25.31 -14.55 7.18
N PRO A 288 -25.96 -14.10 8.29
CA PRO A 288 -26.90 -13.00 8.23
C PRO A 288 -26.25 -11.72 7.70
N ILE A 289 -26.94 -11.03 6.80
CA ILE A 289 -26.46 -9.76 6.22
C ILE A 289 -27.00 -8.61 7.09
N ALA A 290 -26.11 -7.70 7.50
CA ALA A 290 -26.49 -6.47 8.15
C ALA A 290 -27.15 -5.52 7.14
N HIS A 291 -28.33 -5.04 7.47
CA HIS A 291 -28.98 -3.97 6.71
C HIS A 291 -28.38 -2.61 7.13
N MET A 292 -27.52 -2.04 6.27
CA MET A 292 -26.97 -0.70 6.44
C MET A 292 -27.83 0.34 5.72
#